data_2f0d9762b53267f444037cd9f382ac5d
#
_entry.id   2f0d9762b53267f444037cd9f382ac5d
#
_cell.length_a   1.000
_cell.length_b   1.000
_cell.length_c   1.000
_cell.angle_alpha   90.00
_cell.angle_beta   90.00
_cell.angle_gamma   90.00
#
_symmetry.space_group_name_H-M   'P 1'
#
loop_
_entity.id
_entity.type
_entity.pdbx_description
1 polymer ?
#
loop_
_entity_poly.entity_id
_entity_poly.type
_entity_poly.pdbx_seq_one_letter_code
_entity_poly.pdbx_strand_id
1 'polypeptide(L)'
;MNSEDYLNRLLPHRLDALAIAVLMLKFRMQWEEPKSMQIYVDHRLQFEGMTTMFTNPALEVGVLHARALLEFMGLKVVSGILVQAVPNSRRSDDATIEKLTGPTGPLSLVTPEEAGAINPSDPEGAKQALAQTIVAGHKGLAHSSATYFSKPVQAESILLALQVTQQLIERYVYLPLGRQRPPVPIEARPRE
;
A
#
# COMPACT_ATOMS: atom_id res chain seq x y z
N MET A 1 12.51 17.44 -4.12
CA MET A 1 11.14 17.32 -4.66
C MET A 1 10.26 18.35 -3.96
N ASN A 2 9.43 19.09 -4.71
CA ASN A 2 8.49 20.05 -4.12
C ASN A 2 7.36 19.27 -3.40
N SER A 3 6.99 19.69 -2.18
CA SER A 3 5.92 19.06 -1.40
C SER A 3 4.57 19.06 -2.14
N GLU A 4 4.28 20.10 -2.91
CA GLU A 4 3.06 20.18 -3.72
C GLU A 4 3.05 19.15 -4.88
N ASP A 5 4.18 18.94 -5.56
CA ASP A 5 4.27 17.88 -6.58
C ASP A 5 4.10 16.49 -5.98
N TYR A 6 4.63 16.28 -4.77
CA TYR A 6 4.43 15.01 -4.05
C TYR A 6 2.95 14.79 -3.73
N LEU A 7 2.30 15.77 -3.12
CA LEU A 7 0.90 15.69 -2.68
C LEU A 7 -0.10 15.62 -3.84
N ASN A 8 0.16 16.31 -4.93
CA ASN A 8 -0.80 16.43 -6.03
C ASN A 8 -0.60 15.40 -7.14
N ARG A 9 0.56 14.76 -7.23
CA ARG A 9 0.88 13.83 -8.32
C ARG A 9 1.34 12.46 -7.81
N LEU A 10 2.39 12.41 -6.99
CA LEU A 10 2.99 11.13 -6.62
C LEU A 10 2.18 10.38 -5.56
N LEU A 11 1.69 11.09 -4.55
CA LEU A 11 0.89 10.47 -3.48
C LEU A 11 -0.44 9.91 -4.02
N PRO A 12 -1.25 10.64 -4.81
CA PRO A 12 -2.43 10.08 -5.46
C PRO A 12 -2.12 8.86 -6.33
N HIS A 13 -1.10 8.93 -7.18
CA HIS A 13 -0.68 7.79 -8.00
C HIS A 13 -0.36 6.53 -7.18
N ARG A 14 0.33 6.69 -6.04
CA ARG A 14 0.61 5.56 -5.12
C ARG A 14 -0.66 5.01 -4.48
N LEU A 15 -1.59 5.88 -4.09
CA LEU A 15 -2.87 5.47 -3.51
C LEU A 15 -3.78 4.77 -4.52
N ASP A 16 -3.75 5.20 -5.78
CA ASP A 16 -4.47 4.52 -6.87
C ASP A 16 -3.91 3.10 -7.08
N ALA A 17 -2.60 2.94 -7.05
CA ALA A 17 -1.97 1.62 -7.14
C ALA A 17 -2.40 0.70 -5.97
N LEU A 18 -2.49 1.23 -4.75
CA LEU A 18 -3.01 0.47 -3.59
C LEU A 18 -4.48 0.09 -3.80
N ALA A 19 -5.30 1.02 -4.27
CA ALA A 19 -6.73 0.78 -4.50
C ALA A 19 -6.95 -0.30 -5.56
N ILE A 20 -6.19 -0.25 -6.66
CA ILE A 20 -6.22 -1.29 -7.70
C ILE A 20 -5.77 -2.63 -7.12
N ALA A 21 -4.70 -2.68 -6.32
CA ALA A 21 -4.24 -3.92 -5.71
C ALA A 21 -5.27 -4.51 -4.73
N VAL A 22 -5.93 -3.69 -3.91
CA VAL A 22 -7.03 -4.13 -3.04
C VAL A 22 -8.17 -4.72 -3.86
N LEU A 23 -8.56 -4.05 -4.96
CA LEU A 23 -9.60 -4.53 -5.86
C LEU A 23 -9.21 -5.88 -6.49
N MET A 24 -8.00 -5.97 -7.04
CA MET A 24 -7.51 -7.19 -7.70
C MET A 24 -7.35 -8.36 -6.71
N LEU A 25 -6.93 -8.08 -5.49
CA LEU A 25 -6.81 -9.12 -4.45
C LEU A 25 -8.19 -9.63 -4.02
N LYS A 26 -9.15 -8.74 -3.76
CA LYS A 26 -10.54 -9.13 -3.48
C LYS A 26 -11.16 -9.92 -4.62
N PHE A 27 -10.88 -9.52 -5.86
CA PHE A 27 -11.34 -10.24 -7.05
C PHE A 27 -10.71 -11.64 -7.11
N ARG A 28 -9.39 -11.77 -6.86
CA ARG A 28 -8.68 -13.04 -6.86
C ARG A 28 -9.16 -13.98 -5.76
N MET A 29 -9.49 -13.47 -4.57
CA MET A 29 -9.95 -14.26 -3.42
C MET A 29 -11.38 -14.83 -3.60
N GLN A 30 -12.10 -14.46 -4.66
CA GLN A 30 -13.43 -15.02 -4.95
C GLN A 30 -13.39 -16.44 -5.54
N TRP A 31 -12.22 -16.91 -5.93
CA TRP A 31 -12.05 -18.23 -6.54
C TRP A 31 -10.89 -18.99 -5.91
N GLU A 32 -11.10 -20.29 -5.74
CA GLU A 32 -10.05 -21.21 -5.31
C GLU A 32 -8.93 -21.30 -6.34
N GLU A 33 -9.31 -21.34 -7.65
CA GLU A 33 -8.38 -21.44 -8.76
C GLU A 33 -8.46 -20.24 -9.71
N PRO A 34 -7.36 -19.89 -10.41
CA PRO A 34 -7.39 -18.88 -11.45
C PRO A 34 -8.43 -19.19 -12.54
N LYS A 35 -9.13 -18.17 -13.02
CA LYS A 35 -10.12 -18.28 -14.09
C LYS A 35 -9.58 -17.69 -15.39
N SER A 36 -10.13 -18.13 -16.52
CA SER A 36 -9.95 -17.45 -17.79
C SER A 36 -10.62 -16.08 -17.77
N MET A 37 -9.98 -15.09 -18.36
CA MET A 37 -10.46 -13.72 -18.44
C MET A 37 -10.24 -13.16 -19.83
N GLN A 38 -11.21 -12.38 -20.30
CA GLN A 38 -11.16 -11.65 -21.56
C GLN A 38 -11.38 -10.16 -21.29
N ILE A 39 -10.56 -9.31 -21.90
CA ILE A 39 -10.68 -7.86 -21.82
C ILE A 39 -11.10 -7.30 -23.17
N TYR A 40 -12.21 -6.58 -23.17
CA TYR A 40 -12.77 -5.90 -24.32
C TYR A 40 -12.60 -4.38 -24.19
N VAL A 41 -12.21 -3.73 -25.27
CA VAL A 41 -12.22 -2.27 -25.42
C VAL A 41 -13.08 -1.96 -26.64
N ASP A 42 -14.09 -1.11 -26.48
CA ASP A 42 -15.04 -0.77 -27.56
C ASP A 42 -15.63 -2.01 -28.26
N HIS A 43 -16.05 -3.00 -27.45
CA HIS A 43 -16.60 -4.29 -27.89
C HIS A 43 -15.65 -5.17 -28.70
N ARG A 44 -14.37 -4.85 -28.78
CA ARG A 44 -13.33 -5.67 -29.42
C ARG A 44 -12.47 -6.37 -28.39
N LEU A 45 -12.32 -7.69 -28.51
CA LEU A 45 -11.40 -8.45 -27.68
C LEU A 45 -9.96 -7.94 -27.90
N GLN A 46 -9.33 -7.50 -26.84
CA GLN A 46 -7.95 -7.01 -26.83
C GLN A 46 -6.99 -8.02 -26.21
N PHE A 47 -7.41 -8.63 -25.10
CA PHE A 47 -6.57 -9.56 -24.34
C PHE A 47 -7.41 -10.74 -23.87
N GLU A 48 -6.78 -11.91 -23.88
CA GLU A 48 -7.31 -13.14 -23.30
C GLU A 48 -6.17 -13.84 -22.51
N GLY A 49 -6.51 -14.38 -21.33
CA GLY A 49 -5.54 -15.09 -20.51
C GLY A 49 -6.11 -15.46 -19.14
N MET A 50 -5.23 -15.90 -18.24
CA MET A 50 -5.64 -16.21 -16.88
C MET A 50 -5.74 -14.93 -16.04
N THR A 51 -6.71 -14.89 -15.11
CA THR A 51 -6.87 -13.76 -14.17
C THR A 51 -5.59 -13.38 -13.45
N THR A 52 -4.72 -14.35 -13.14
CA THR A 52 -3.44 -14.11 -12.49
C THR A 52 -2.47 -13.26 -13.30
N MET A 53 -2.57 -13.25 -14.63
CA MET A 53 -1.74 -12.40 -15.49
C MET A 53 -2.01 -10.90 -15.29
N PHE A 54 -3.18 -10.56 -14.79
CA PHE A 54 -3.59 -9.17 -14.49
C PHE A 54 -3.54 -8.86 -13.00
N THR A 55 -3.94 -9.82 -12.16
CA THR A 55 -4.01 -9.59 -10.70
C THR A 55 -2.63 -9.60 -10.04
N ASN A 56 -1.72 -10.48 -10.45
CA ASN A 56 -0.40 -10.56 -9.82
C ASN A 56 0.43 -9.29 -10.02
N PRO A 57 0.63 -8.75 -11.25
CA PRO A 57 1.36 -7.51 -11.43
C PRO A 57 0.75 -6.33 -10.67
N ALA A 58 -0.59 -6.23 -10.65
CA ALA A 58 -1.27 -5.17 -9.90
C ALA A 58 -1.02 -5.29 -8.39
N LEU A 59 -1.04 -6.51 -7.85
CA LEU A 59 -0.75 -6.77 -6.45
C LEU A 59 0.71 -6.46 -6.10
N GLU A 60 1.66 -6.89 -6.93
CA GLU A 60 3.08 -6.60 -6.74
C GLU A 60 3.37 -5.10 -6.72
N VAL A 61 2.82 -4.35 -7.69
CA VAL A 61 2.92 -2.89 -7.73
C VAL A 61 2.29 -2.27 -6.48
N GLY A 62 1.11 -2.74 -6.05
CA GLY A 62 0.46 -2.28 -4.82
C GLY A 62 1.33 -2.49 -3.57
N VAL A 63 1.95 -3.66 -3.42
CA VAL A 63 2.87 -3.96 -2.31
C VAL A 63 4.09 -3.04 -2.31
N LEU A 64 4.70 -2.78 -3.48
CA LEU A 64 5.82 -1.85 -3.62
C LEU A 64 5.42 -0.41 -3.22
N HIS A 65 4.24 0.04 -3.64
CA HIS A 65 3.73 1.35 -3.27
C HIS A 65 3.32 1.44 -1.80
N ALA A 66 2.72 0.38 -1.23
CA ALA A 66 2.44 0.32 0.21
C ALA A 66 3.72 0.46 1.03
N ARG A 67 4.76 -0.32 0.71
CA ARG A 67 6.07 -0.18 1.34
C ARG A 67 6.59 1.25 1.28
N ALA A 68 6.58 1.86 0.08
CA ALA A 68 7.08 3.22 -0.09
C ALA A 68 6.30 4.26 0.72
N LEU A 69 4.97 4.08 0.88
CA LEU A 69 4.12 4.95 1.71
C LEU A 69 4.36 4.73 3.21
N LEU A 70 4.55 3.48 3.64
CA LEU A 70 4.90 3.16 5.02
C LEU A 70 6.28 3.75 5.40
N GLU A 71 7.26 3.59 4.53
CA GLU A 71 8.58 4.23 4.68
C GLU A 71 8.47 5.76 4.67
N PHE A 72 7.65 6.37 3.81
CA PHE A 72 7.37 7.80 3.81
C PHE A 72 6.82 8.28 5.16
N MET A 73 5.92 7.52 5.79
CA MET A 73 5.36 7.83 7.12
C MET A 73 6.32 7.54 8.28
N GLY A 74 7.48 6.96 8.03
CA GLY A 74 8.47 6.66 9.06
C GLY A 74 8.41 5.25 9.62
N LEU A 75 7.65 4.36 9.01
CA LEU A 75 7.58 2.96 9.43
C LEU A 75 8.64 2.13 8.69
N LYS A 76 9.35 1.28 9.41
CA LYS A 76 10.34 0.33 8.87
C LYS A 76 10.31 -0.98 9.62
N VAL A 77 11.01 -1.99 9.12
CA VAL A 77 11.10 -3.30 9.77
C VAL A 77 12.54 -3.57 10.21
N VAL A 78 12.70 -3.94 11.47
CA VAL A 78 13.95 -4.41 12.05
C VAL A 78 13.73 -5.77 12.70
N SER A 79 14.46 -6.78 12.27
CA SER A 79 14.32 -8.16 12.76
C SER A 79 12.88 -8.71 12.71
N GLY A 80 12.11 -8.32 11.67
CA GLY A 80 10.73 -8.76 11.48
C GLY A 80 9.67 -7.95 12.25
N ILE A 81 10.08 -6.97 13.04
CA ILE A 81 9.21 -6.14 13.89
C ILE A 81 9.04 -4.76 13.23
N LEU A 82 7.81 -4.25 13.20
CA LEU A 82 7.51 -2.89 12.77
C LEU A 82 8.05 -1.89 13.80
N VAL A 83 8.86 -0.95 13.36
CA VAL A 83 9.43 0.09 14.23
C VAL A 83 9.35 1.46 13.56
N GLN A 84 9.37 2.51 14.34
CA GLN A 84 9.48 3.88 13.85
C GLN A 84 10.93 4.18 13.42
N ALA A 85 11.10 4.90 12.33
CA ALA A 85 12.39 5.44 11.94
C ALA A 85 12.83 6.54 12.92
N VAL A 86 14.13 6.73 13.08
CA VAL A 86 14.65 7.85 13.87
C VAL A 86 14.34 9.15 13.11
N PRO A 87 13.75 10.16 13.77
CA PRO A 87 13.48 11.46 13.15
C PRO A 87 14.75 12.04 12.51
N ASN A 88 14.60 12.69 11.37
CA ASN A 88 15.69 13.32 10.61
C ASN A 88 16.88 12.40 10.24
N SER A 89 16.70 11.06 10.31
CA SER A 89 17.77 10.09 9.97
C SER A 89 17.85 9.77 8.47
N ARG A 90 16.96 10.35 7.65
CA ARG A 90 16.84 10.05 6.23
C ARG A 90 17.70 10.97 5.38
N ARG A 91 17.93 10.55 4.13
CA ARG A 91 18.66 11.38 3.15
C ARG A 91 17.88 12.65 2.85
N SER A 92 18.61 13.71 2.48
CA SER A 92 17.99 15.01 2.17
C SER A 92 17.05 14.98 0.97
N ASP A 93 17.24 14.05 0.05
CA ASP A 93 16.43 13.84 -1.17
C ASP A 93 15.23 12.90 -0.96
N ASP A 94 15.16 12.16 0.16
CA ASP A 94 14.01 11.30 0.47
C ASP A 94 12.75 12.13 0.72
N ALA A 95 11.62 11.67 0.17
CA ALA A 95 10.31 12.16 0.55
C ALA A 95 9.93 11.57 1.91
N THR A 96 9.64 12.44 2.89
CA THR A 96 9.21 12.05 4.24
C THR A 96 8.04 12.90 4.69
N ILE A 97 7.19 12.35 5.54
CA ILE A 97 6.04 13.05 6.11
C ILE A 97 6.47 14.31 6.89
N GLU A 98 7.64 14.29 7.54
CA GLU A 98 8.19 15.41 8.32
C GLU A 98 8.50 16.66 7.47
N LYS A 99 8.61 16.51 6.15
CA LYS A 99 8.79 17.63 5.21
C LYS A 99 7.49 18.29 4.79
N LEU A 100 6.36 17.75 5.22
CA LEU A 100 5.05 18.36 5.00
C LEU A 100 4.68 19.22 6.20
N THR A 101 4.16 20.41 5.91
CA THR A 101 3.72 21.36 6.93
C THR A 101 2.23 21.61 6.80
N GLY A 102 1.47 21.30 7.83
CA GLY A 102 0.05 21.60 7.95
C GLY A 102 -0.19 22.90 8.72
N PRO A 103 -1.46 23.27 8.95
CA PRO A 103 -1.84 24.47 9.71
C PRO A 103 -1.26 24.52 11.13
N THR A 104 -1.01 23.36 11.73
CA THR A 104 -0.47 23.24 13.10
C THR A 104 1.03 23.04 13.18
N GLY A 105 1.74 23.02 12.05
CA GLY A 105 3.17 22.82 11.95
C GLY A 105 3.56 21.59 11.12
N PRO A 106 4.85 21.18 11.17
CA PRO A 106 5.32 19.97 10.48
C PRO A 106 4.58 18.72 10.93
N LEU A 107 4.31 17.81 10.01
CA LEU A 107 3.71 16.52 10.35
C LEU A 107 4.73 15.62 11.05
N SER A 108 4.23 14.73 11.90
CA SER A 108 5.05 13.80 12.68
C SER A 108 5.14 12.43 12.03
N LEU A 109 6.22 11.71 12.30
CA LEU A 109 6.34 10.29 11.95
C LEU A 109 5.25 9.48 12.68
N VAL A 110 4.72 8.48 12.00
CA VAL A 110 3.74 7.55 12.56
C VAL A 110 4.45 6.49 13.40
N THR A 111 3.93 6.20 14.59
CA THR A 111 4.41 5.11 15.45
C THR A 111 3.78 3.76 15.07
N PRO A 112 4.40 2.63 15.41
CA PRO A 112 3.77 1.31 15.25
C PRO A 112 2.44 1.18 15.99
N GLU A 113 2.31 1.80 17.15
CA GLU A 113 1.10 1.81 17.98
C GLU A 113 -0.05 2.54 17.26
N GLU A 114 0.24 3.72 16.71
CA GLU A 114 -0.71 4.48 15.90
C GLU A 114 -1.11 3.72 14.63
N ALA A 115 -0.15 3.02 14.00
CA ALA A 115 -0.43 2.21 12.83
C ALA A 115 -1.31 0.98 13.16
N GLY A 116 -1.07 0.33 14.29
CA GLY A 116 -1.91 -0.76 14.79
C GLY A 116 -3.32 -0.29 15.16
N ALA A 117 -3.45 0.89 15.75
CA ALA A 117 -4.72 1.47 16.18
C ALA A 117 -5.69 1.80 15.03
N ILE A 118 -5.25 1.74 13.77
CA ILE A 118 -6.13 1.81 12.60
C ILE A 118 -7.08 0.61 12.53
N ASN A 119 -6.65 -0.55 13.01
CA ASN A 119 -7.50 -1.73 13.16
C ASN A 119 -7.72 -2.06 14.65
N PRO A 120 -8.66 -1.40 15.33
CA PRO A 120 -8.82 -1.53 16.76
C PRO A 120 -9.28 -2.92 17.24
N SER A 121 -9.81 -3.75 16.34
CA SER A 121 -10.19 -5.14 16.66
C SER A 121 -8.99 -6.08 16.76
N ASP A 122 -7.90 -5.79 16.02
CA ASP A 122 -6.65 -6.56 16.04
C ASP A 122 -5.45 -5.65 15.71
N PRO A 123 -4.98 -4.81 16.66
CA PRO A 123 -3.85 -3.92 16.44
C PRO A 123 -2.54 -4.65 16.17
N GLU A 124 -2.31 -5.79 16.82
CA GLU A 124 -1.09 -6.57 16.63
C GLU A 124 -1.06 -7.24 15.26
N GLY A 125 -2.19 -7.82 14.81
CA GLY A 125 -2.32 -8.35 13.46
C GLY A 125 -2.10 -7.29 12.39
N ALA A 126 -2.58 -6.06 12.61
CA ALA A 126 -2.31 -4.93 11.70
C ALA A 126 -0.80 -4.60 11.64
N LYS A 127 -0.11 -4.50 12.77
CA LYS A 127 1.35 -4.26 12.81
C LYS A 127 2.12 -5.36 12.11
N GLN A 128 1.73 -6.63 12.34
CA GLN A 128 2.34 -7.78 11.69
C GLN A 128 2.12 -7.78 10.17
N ALA A 129 0.90 -7.48 9.71
CA ALA A 129 0.57 -7.38 8.29
C ALA A 129 1.38 -6.30 7.57
N LEU A 130 1.51 -5.11 8.20
CA LEU A 130 2.35 -4.02 7.70
C LEU A 130 3.82 -4.43 7.62
N ALA A 131 4.36 -5.07 8.66
CA ALA A 131 5.74 -5.55 8.68
C ALA A 131 6.00 -6.58 7.57
N GLN A 132 5.11 -7.56 7.39
CA GLN A 132 5.20 -8.55 6.33
C GLN A 132 5.16 -7.92 4.94
N THR A 133 4.31 -6.91 4.73
CA THR A 133 4.20 -6.19 3.45
C THR A 133 5.47 -5.40 3.13
N ILE A 134 6.09 -4.73 4.13
CA ILE A 134 7.39 -4.07 3.94
C ILE A 134 8.47 -5.09 3.55
N VAL A 135 8.54 -6.24 4.23
CA VAL A 135 9.50 -7.30 3.92
C VAL A 135 9.26 -7.89 2.54
N ALA A 136 8.00 -8.14 2.16
CA ALA A 136 7.61 -8.64 0.85
C ALA A 136 8.06 -7.68 -0.27
N GLY A 137 7.77 -6.40 -0.12
CA GLY A 137 8.20 -5.36 -1.07
C GLY A 137 9.73 -5.20 -1.16
N HIS A 138 10.47 -5.49 -0.09
CA HIS A 138 11.92 -5.39 -0.09
C HIS A 138 12.58 -6.68 -0.61
N LYS A 139 12.30 -7.81 0.02
CA LYS A 139 13.02 -9.07 -0.23
C LYS A 139 12.39 -9.94 -1.31
N GLY A 140 11.08 -9.79 -1.53
CA GLY A 140 10.36 -10.61 -2.51
C GLY A 140 10.31 -9.98 -3.90
N LEU A 141 9.96 -8.70 -3.98
CA LEU A 141 9.72 -8.03 -5.24
C LEU A 141 10.91 -7.21 -5.73
N ALA A 142 11.61 -6.50 -4.82
CA ALA A 142 12.78 -5.71 -5.20
C ALA A 142 14.07 -6.55 -5.28
N HIS A 143 14.15 -7.68 -4.56
CA HIS A 143 15.29 -8.58 -4.55
C HIS A 143 14.82 -10.03 -4.58
N SER A 144 15.31 -10.81 -5.52
CA SER A 144 15.04 -12.26 -5.58
C SER A 144 15.76 -12.97 -4.42
N SER A 145 15.05 -13.26 -3.33
CA SER A 145 15.59 -14.03 -2.22
C SER A 145 14.87 -15.37 -2.07
N ALA A 146 15.63 -16.44 -1.93
CA ALA A 146 15.08 -17.81 -1.75
C ALA A 146 14.17 -17.91 -0.52
N THR A 147 14.42 -17.12 0.51
CA THR A 147 13.65 -17.12 1.77
C THR A 147 12.21 -16.58 1.58
N TYR A 148 11.97 -15.75 0.59
CA TYR A 148 10.62 -15.23 0.31
C TYR A 148 9.70 -16.33 -0.21
N PHE A 149 10.20 -17.19 -1.08
CA PHE A 149 9.41 -18.28 -1.69
C PHE A 149 9.06 -19.41 -0.71
N SER A 150 9.83 -19.55 0.39
CA SER A 150 9.60 -20.58 1.39
C SER A 150 8.47 -20.25 2.39
N LYS A 151 8.09 -18.97 2.51
CA LYS A 151 7.02 -18.52 3.43
C LYS A 151 6.20 -17.41 2.76
N PRO A 152 5.26 -17.76 1.86
CA PRO A 152 4.43 -16.77 1.19
C PRO A 152 3.55 -16.04 2.22
N VAL A 153 3.43 -14.72 2.06
CA VAL A 153 2.52 -13.91 2.89
C VAL A 153 1.09 -14.24 2.50
N GLN A 154 0.23 -14.43 3.50
CA GLN A 154 -1.19 -14.73 3.28
C GLN A 154 -1.90 -13.55 2.60
N ALA A 155 -2.85 -13.86 1.71
CA ALA A 155 -3.60 -12.86 0.95
C ALA A 155 -4.35 -11.88 1.85
N GLU A 156 -4.95 -12.39 2.92
CA GLU A 156 -5.69 -11.60 3.92
C GLU A 156 -4.78 -10.60 4.64
N SER A 157 -3.55 -11.03 4.96
CA SER A 157 -2.56 -10.15 5.60
C SER A 157 -2.13 -9.02 4.67
N ILE A 158 -1.92 -9.31 3.38
CA ILE A 158 -1.62 -8.27 2.39
C ILE A 158 -2.82 -7.32 2.23
N LEU A 159 -4.03 -7.86 2.13
CA LEU A 159 -5.25 -7.06 2.00
C LEU A 159 -5.40 -6.09 3.18
N LEU A 160 -5.24 -6.60 4.40
CA LEU A 160 -5.27 -5.78 5.61
C LEU A 160 -4.21 -4.67 5.57
N ALA A 161 -2.97 -5.00 5.23
CA ALA A 161 -1.88 -4.02 5.17
C ALA A 161 -2.14 -2.92 4.13
N LEU A 162 -2.64 -3.26 2.94
CA LEU A 162 -2.98 -2.28 1.90
C LEU A 162 -4.09 -1.33 2.38
N GLN A 163 -5.13 -1.86 3.02
CA GLN A 163 -6.24 -1.07 3.55
C GLN A 163 -5.80 -0.17 4.71
N VAL A 164 -5.03 -0.70 5.67
CA VAL A 164 -4.46 0.07 6.78
C VAL A 164 -3.55 1.18 6.25
N THR A 165 -2.71 0.90 5.25
CA THR A 165 -1.83 1.92 4.64
C THR A 165 -2.63 3.08 4.04
N GLN A 166 -3.75 2.81 3.36
CA GLN A 166 -4.62 3.87 2.82
C GLN A 166 -5.21 4.74 3.94
N GLN A 167 -5.70 4.12 5.02
CA GLN A 167 -6.27 4.84 6.16
C GLN A 167 -5.22 5.65 6.92
N LEU A 168 -4.00 5.14 7.05
CA LEU A 168 -2.87 5.87 7.62
C LEU A 168 -2.58 7.16 6.84
N ILE A 169 -2.51 7.09 5.52
CA ILE A 169 -2.30 8.27 4.69
C ILE A 169 -3.44 9.27 4.84
N GLU A 170 -4.67 8.82 4.89
CA GLU A 170 -5.81 9.70 5.12
C GLU A 170 -5.71 10.39 6.48
N ARG A 171 -5.48 9.63 7.55
CA ARG A 171 -5.47 10.11 8.93
C ARG A 171 -4.27 10.99 9.27
N TYR A 172 -3.08 10.63 8.76
CA TYR A 172 -1.84 11.30 9.17
C TYR A 172 -1.27 12.26 8.11
N VAL A 173 -1.82 12.26 6.89
CA VAL A 173 -1.39 13.18 5.82
C VAL A 173 -2.53 14.11 5.41
N TYR A 174 -3.61 13.58 4.84
CA TYR A 174 -4.66 14.42 4.29
C TYR A 174 -5.41 15.24 5.35
N LEU A 175 -5.86 14.59 6.41
CA LEU A 175 -6.62 15.26 7.48
C LEU A 175 -5.82 16.38 8.17
N PRO A 176 -4.54 16.17 8.60
CA PRO A 176 -3.75 17.23 9.22
C PRO A 176 -3.40 18.37 8.26
N LEU A 177 -3.35 18.12 6.94
CA LEU A 177 -3.16 19.15 5.93
C LEU A 177 -4.45 19.90 5.56
N GLY A 178 -5.61 19.51 6.11
CA GLY A 178 -6.91 20.08 5.73
C GLY A 178 -7.31 19.75 4.29
N ARG A 179 -6.79 18.65 3.73
CA ARG A 179 -7.03 18.22 2.35
C ARG A 179 -7.95 17.01 2.31
N GLN A 180 -8.66 16.86 1.21
CA GLN A 180 -9.41 15.63 0.92
C GLN A 180 -8.58 14.71 0.03
N ARG A 181 -8.68 13.41 0.28
CA ARG A 181 -8.12 12.41 -0.61
C ARG A 181 -8.83 12.49 -1.98
N PRO A 182 -8.10 12.51 -3.10
CA PRO A 182 -8.71 12.38 -4.42
C PRO A 182 -9.55 11.09 -4.53
N PRO A 183 -10.69 11.12 -5.25
CA PRO A 183 -11.50 9.93 -5.46
C PRO A 183 -10.68 8.87 -6.20
N VAL A 184 -10.92 7.60 -5.85
CA VAL A 184 -10.29 6.48 -6.57
C VAL A 184 -10.95 6.35 -7.94
N PRO A 185 -10.20 6.29 -9.05
CA PRO A 185 -10.76 6.28 -10.40
C PRO A 185 -11.37 4.94 -10.81
N ILE A 186 -11.39 3.94 -9.93
CA ILE A 186 -11.87 2.60 -10.21
C ILE A 186 -12.79 2.09 -9.10
N GLU A 187 -13.92 1.53 -9.48
CA GLU A 187 -14.87 0.90 -8.58
C GLU A 187 -15.14 -0.54 -9.02
N ALA A 188 -15.22 -1.44 -8.04
CA ALA A 188 -15.71 -2.79 -8.30
C ALA A 188 -17.22 -2.73 -8.52
N ARG A 189 -17.70 -3.22 -9.64
CA ARG A 189 -19.14 -3.46 -9.81
C ARG A 189 -19.51 -4.78 -9.12
N PRO A 190 -20.55 -4.80 -8.26
CA PRO A 190 -21.11 -6.04 -7.74
C PRO A 190 -21.50 -6.95 -8.92
N ARG A 191 -21.39 -8.25 -8.75
CA ARG A 191 -22.00 -9.20 -9.68
C ARG A 191 -23.51 -9.13 -9.50
N GLU A 192 -24.21 -8.95 -10.58
CA GLU A 192 -25.65 -9.24 -10.66
C GLU A 192 -25.89 -10.74 -10.68
#